data_420b48b3fed8982b077e8a7b127a2ca1
#
_entry.id   420b48b3fed8982b077e8a7b127a2ca1
#
_cell.length_a   1.000
_cell.length_b   1.000
_cell.length_c   1.000
_cell.angle_alpha   90.00
_cell.angle_beta   90.00
_cell.angle_gamma   90.00
#
_symmetry.space_group_name_H-M   'P 1'
#
loop_
_entity.id
_entity.type
_entity.pdbx_description
1 polymer ?
#
loop_
_entity_poly.entity_id
_entity_poly.type
_entity_poly.pdbx_seq_one_letter_code
_entity_poly.pdbx_strand_id
1 'polypeptide(L)'
;IAPKDISVTNTTKTTLACCLFEGFMDFLSYLTLVKQGKLLPPCRQPDLIVLNSVNNLSKTLSRLKAYKKIYCFLDNDDAGRKAVDLLREMNTATVYNMMEAFSYYKDVNDLLRDKKRMP
;
A
#
# COMPACT_ATOMS: atom_id res chain seq x y z
N ILE A 1 -13.96 -13.02 6.11
CA ILE A 1 -13.04 -11.86 6.12
C ILE A 1 -12.80 -11.42 7.55
N ALA A 2 -11.56 -11.12 7.87
CA ALA A 2 -11.19 -10.55 9.15
C ALA A 2 -10.91 -9.04 8.96
N PRO A 3 -11.93 -8.19 8.89
CA PRO A 3 -11.77 -6.83 8.43
C PRO A 3 -10.96 -5.95 9.38
N LYS A 4 -10.75 -6.37 10.61
CA LYS A 4 -10.01 -5.60 11.59
C LYS A 4 -8.57 -6.04 11.77
N ASP A 5 -8.15 -7.05 11.01
CA ASP A 5 -6.79 -7.54 11.08
C ASP A 5 -6.09 -7.34 9.73
N ILE A 6 -4.79 -7.52 9.72
CA ILE A 6 -4.02 -7.41 8.50
C ILE A 6 -4.10 -8.70 7.70
N SER A 7 -4.01 -8.56 6.39
CA SER A 7 -3.96 -9.69 5.46
C SER A 7 -2.68 -9.62 4.66
N VAL A 8 -1.98 -10.74 4.54
CA VAL A 8 -0.73 -10.82 3.80
C VAL A 8 -0.86 -11.93 2.76
N THR A 9 -0.47 -11.61 1.53
CA THR A 9 -0.43 -12.57 0.44
C THR A 9 0.99 -12.70 -0.08
N ASN A 10 1.28 -13.80 -0.76
CA ASN A 10 2.58 -14.00 -1.43
C ASN A 10 3.77 -13.87 -0.48
N THR A 11 3.70 -14.52 0.66
CA THR A 11 4.73 -14.42 1.70
C THR A 11 5.91 -15.35 1.43
N THR A 12 6.67 -15.09 0.39
CA THR A 12 7.90 -15.86 0.16
C THR A 12 9.02 -15.32 1.04
N LYS A 13 9.85 -16.20 1.59
CA LYS A 13 10.94 -15.81 2.48
C LYS A 13 12.01 -14.97 1.81
N THR A 14 12.06 -15.01 0.48
CA THR A 14 13.09 -14.30 -0.28
C THR A 14 12.65 -12.88 -0.67
N THR A 15 11.40 -12.51 -0.42
CA THR A 15 10.89 -11.20 -0.79
C THR A 15 11.36 -10.16 0.20
N LEU A 16 12.04 -9.12 -0.30
CA LEU A 16 12.56 -8.03 0.51
C LEU A 16 11.73 -6.76 0.37
N ALA A 17 10.65 -6.81 -0.39
CA ALA A 17 9.78 -5.67 -0.65
C ALA A 17 8.33 -6.03 -0.42
N CYS A 18 7.54 -5.05 -0.02
CA CYS A 18 6.10 -5.21 0.10
C CYS A 18 5.36 -4.01 -0.46
N CYS A 19 4.12 -4.24 -0.87
CA CYS A 19 3.16 -3.20 -1.21
C CYS A 19 2.13 -3.15 -0.10
N LEU A 20 1.84 -1.96 0.39
CA LEU A 20 0.96 -1.75 1.54
C LEU A 20 -0.29 -1.03 1.07
N PHE A 21 -1.46 -1.61 1.35
CA PHE A 21 -2.76 -1.07 0.97
C PHE A 21 -3.57 -0.76 2.21
N GLU A 22 -4.35 0.32 2.16
CA GLU A 22 -5.20 0.68 3.29
C GLU A 22 -6.40 -0.24 3.41
N GLY A 23 -7.07 -0.53 2.30
CA GLY A 23 -8.27 -1.35 2.28
C GLY A 23 -8.23 -2.47 1.25
N PHE A 24 -9.10 -3.45 1.44
CA PHE A 24 -9.19 -4.61 0.57
C PHE A 24 -9.56 -4.23 -0.87
N MET A 25 -10.46 -3.26 -1.04
CA MET A 25 -10.86 -2.82 -2.38
C MET A 25 -9.70 -2.18 -3.13
N ASP A 26 -8.80 -1.47 -2.44
CA ASP A 26 -7.61 -0.90 -3.05
C ASP A 26 -6.67 -2.00 -3.53
N PHE A 27 -6.52 -3.04 -2.75
CA PHE A 27 -5.73 -4.21 -3.12
C PHE A 27 -6.28 -4.87 -4.39
N LEU A 28 -7.59 -5.11 -4.45
CA LEU A 28 -8.22 -5.71 -5.64
C LEU A 28 -8.08 -4.78 -6.85
N SER A 29 -8.23 -3.48 -6.65
CA SER A 29 -8.08 -2.49 -7.72
C SER A 29 -6.66 -2.47 -8.26
N TYR A 30 -5.66 -2.58 -7.39
CA TYR A 30 -4.27 -2.69 -7.79
C TYR A 30 -4.05 -3.92 -8.68
N LEU A 31 -4.53 -5.08 -8.25
CA LEU A 31 -4.40 -6.31 -9.04
C LEU A 31 -5.05 -6.17 -10.41
N THR A 32 -6.21 -5.54 -10.47
CA THR A 32 -6.92 -5.31 -11.72
C THR A 32 -6.15 -4.37 -12.64
N LEU A 33 -5.62 -3.26 -12.11
CA LEU A 33 -4.85 -2.31 -12.90
C LEU A 33 -3.58 -2.93 -13.44
N VAL A 34 -2.90 -3.75 -12.66
CA VAL A 34 -1.70 -4.46 -13.11
C VAL A 34 -2.07 -5.44 -14.22
N LYS A 35 -3.15 -6.20 -14.06
CA LYS A 35 -3.59 -7.14 -15.06
C LYS A 35 -3.96 -6.46 -16.38
N GLN A 36 -4.55 -5.26 -16.30
CA GLN A 36 -4.91 -4.47 -17.48
C GLN A 36 -3.72 -3.77 -18.14
N GLY A 37 -2.55 -3.86 -17.55
CA GLY A 37 -1.36 -3.16 -18.04
C GLY A 37 -1.38 -1.66 -17.81
N LYS A 38 -2.29 -1.16 -16.96
CA LYS A 38 -2.42 0.27 -16.66
C LYS A 38 -1.54 0.72 -15.51
N LEU A 39 -1.01 -0.22 -14.74
CA LEU A 39 -0.12 0.06 -13.63
C LEU A 39 0.96 -1.01 -13.61
N LEU A 40 2.21 -0.57 -13.51
CA LEU A 40 3.32 -1.49 -13.39
C LEU A 40 3.57 -1.81 -11.92
N PRO A 41 3.79 -3.09 -11.57
CA PRO A 41 4.24 -3.43 -10.23
C PRO A 41 5.57 -2.72 -9.94
N PRO A 42 5.76 -2.20 -8.72
CA PRO A 42 6.98 -1.47 -8.37
C PRO A 42 8.23 -2.35 -8.36
N CYS A 43 8.04 -3.65 -8.19
CA CYS A 43 9.14 -4.60 -8.25
C CYS A 43 8.58 -5.99 -8.56
N ARG A 44 9.48 -6.95 -8.68
CA ARG A 44 9.12 -8.32 -8.98
C ARG A 44 8.66 -9.04 -7.73
N GLN A 45 7.44 -9.56 -7.75
CA GLN A 45 6.86 -10.38 -6.69
C GLN A 45 6.96 -9.78 -5.28
N PRO A 46 6.47 -8.55 -5.05
CA PRO A 46 6.41 -8.02 -3.69
C PRO A 46 5.36 -8.77 -2.87
N ASP A 47 5.55 -8.81 -1.55
CA ASP A 47 4.47 -9.21 -0.68
C ASP A 47 3.38 -8.15 -0.71
N LEU A 48 2.11 -8.58 -0.65
CA LEU A 48 0.97 -7.68 -0.69
C LEU A 48 0.29 -7.70 0.68
N ILE A 49 0.26 -6.56 1.35
CA ILE A 49 -0.24 -6.42 2.72
C ILE A 49 -1.40 -5.45 2.74
N VAL A 50 -2.53 -5.89 3.28
CA VAL A 50 -3.72 -5.05 3.45
C VAL A 50 -3.89 -4.76 4.93
N LEU A 51 -3.87 -3.48 5.29
CA LEU A 51 -4.02 -3.05 6.68
C LEU A 51 -5.44 -3.17 7.17
N ASN A 52 -6.43 -2.97 6.29
CA ASN A 52 -7.85 -2.85 6.59
C ASN A 52 -8.21 -1.59 7.42
N SER A 53 -7.22 -0.84 7.83
CA SER A 53 -7.33 0.49 8.45
C SER A 53 -5.92 0.98 8.73
N VAL A 54 -5.64 2.28 8.57
CA VAL A 54 -4.35 2.84 8.96
C VAL A 54 -4.10 2.67 10.46
N ASN A 55 -5.15 2.49 11.27
CA ASN A 55 -5.01 2.24 12.71
C ASN A 55 -4.31 0.91 13.00
N ASN A 56 -4.27 -0.01 12.05
CA ASN A 56 -3.57 -1.28 12.20
C ASN A 56 -2.07 -1.16 11.92
N LEU A 57 -1.60 0.01 11.51
CA LEU A 57 -0.20 0.21 11.15
C LEU A 57 0.73 -0.11 12.33
N SER A 58 0.38 0.36 13.54
CA SER A 58 1.21 0.14 14.72
C SER A 58 1.38 -1.35 15.02
N LYS A 59 0.36 -2.16 14.78
CA LYS A 59 0.43 -3.62 14.95
C LYS A 59 1.33 -4.28 13.92
N THR A 60 1.54 -3.63 12.79
CA THR A 60 2.24 -4.17 11.63
C THR A 60 3.71 -3.75 11.61
N LEU A 61 4.10 -2.76 12.41
CA LEU A 61 5.44 -2.19 12.35
C LEU A 61 6.55 -3.24 12.49
N SER A 62 6.41 -4.17 13.44
CA SER A 62 7.44 -5.18 13.65
C SER A 62 7.60 -6.09 12.43
N ARG A 63 6.49 -6.42 11.76
CA ARG A 63 6.54 -7.21 10.53
C ARG A 63 7.17 -6.42 9.39
N LEU A 64 6.86 -5.13 9.28
CA LEU A 64 7.39 -4.28 8.23
C LEU A 64 8.89 -4.07 8.33
N LYS A 65 9.47 -4.20 9.51
CA LYS A 65 10.93 -4.11 9.71
C LYS A 65 11.71 -5.20 8.97
N ALA A 66 11.04 -6.28 8.58
CA ALA A 66 11.66 -7.34 7.80
C ALA A 66 11.92 -6.97 6.34
N TYR A 67 11.28 -5.92 5.85
CA TYR A 67 11.40 -5.50 4.45
C TYR A 67 12.41 -4.38 4.30
N LYS A 68 13.10 -4.38 3.17
CA LYS A 68 14.04 -3.31 2.81
C LYS A 68 13.37 -2.20 2.03
N LYS A 69 12.28 -2.52 1.34
CA LYS A 69 11.50 -1.55 0.54
C LYS A 69 10.02 -1.70 0.84
N ILE A 70 9.36 -0.60 1.10
CA ILE A 70 7.92 -0.56 1.35
C ILE A 70 7.29 0.41 0.36
N TYR A 71 6.41 -0.11 -0.48
CA TYR A 71 5.69 0.67 -1.48
C TYR A 71 4.28 0.93 -0.96
N CYS A 72 4.00 2.17 -0.60
CA CYS A 72 2.74 2.54 0.03
C CYS A 72 1.71 2.96 -1.01
N PHE A 73 0.59 2.25 -1.05
CA PHE A 73 -0.60 2.60 -1.83
C PHE A 73 -1.72 3.01 -0.88
N LEU A 74 -1.39 3.89 0.05
CA LEU A 74 -2.32 4.38 1.05
C LEU A 74 -3.11 5.57 0.49
N ASP A 75 -4.22 5.91 1.13
CA ASP A 75 -5.08 6.99 0.63
C ASP A 75 -4.36 8.33 0.57
N ASN A 76 -4.72 9.13 -0.43
CA ASN A 76 -4.20 10.51 -0.58
C ASN A 76 -4.97 11.46 0.34
N ASP A 77 -4.82 11.27 1.63
CA ASP A 77 -5.39 12.12 2.66
C ASP A 77 -4.38 12.26 3.81
N ASP A 78 -4.74 13.05 4.82
CA ASP A 78 -3.82 13.32 5.92
C ASP A 78 -3.44 12.04 6.67
N ALA A 79 -4.39 11.14 6.89
CA ALA A 79 -4.12 9.89 7.59
C ALA A 79 -3.13 9.02 6.82
N GLY A 80 -3.31 8.91 5.51
CA GLY A 80 -2.40 8.15 4.66
C GLY A 80 -1.00 8.76 4.64
N ARG A 81 -0.89 10.09 4.54
CA ARG A 81 0.40 10.77 4.55
C ARG A 81 1.12 10.61 5.89
N LYS A 82 0.40 10.71 6.99
CA LYS A 82 0.98 10.49 8.32
C LYS A 82 1.48 9.06 8.49
N ALA A 83 0.77 8.10 7.92
CA ALA A 83 1.21 6.70 7.96
C ALA A 83 2.52 6.52 7.20
N VAL A 84 2.67 7.13 6.03
CA VAL A 84 3.92 7.11 5.27
C VAL A 84 5.06 7.73 6.08
N ASP A 85 4.81 8.88 6.70
CA ASP A 85 5.81 9.56 7.52
C ASP A 85 6.25 8.70 8.70
N LEU A 86 5.30 8.03 9.36
CA LEU A 86 5.60 7.13 10.47
C LEU A 86 6.49 5.97 10.02
N LEU A 87 6.21 5.40 8.84
CA LEU A 87 7.03 4.34 8.28
C LEU A 87 8.45 4.82 7.98
N ARG A 88 8.58 6.04 7.47
CA ARG A 88 9.90 6.63 7.19
C ARG A 88 10.69 6.86 8.47
N GLU A 89 10.03 7.19 9.56
CA GLU A 89 10.67 7.40 10.86
C GLU A 89 11.28 6.12 11.44
N MET A 90 10.78 4.94 11.05
CA MET A 90 11.37 3.66 11.50
C MET A 90 12.82 3.51 11.04
N ASN A 91 13.17 4.11 9.90
CA ASN A 91 14.51 4.09 9.34
C ASN A 91 15.07 2.67 9.12
N THR A 92 14.20 1.70 8.90
CA THR A 92 14.59 0.31 8.64
C THR A 92 14.39 -0.10 7.18
N ALA A 93 13.67 0.72 6.41
CA ALA A 93 13.34 0.44 5.03
C ALA A 93 13.30 1.74 4.22
N THR A 94 13.47 1.63 2.91
CA THR A 94 13.14 2.74 2.00
C THR A 94 11.65 2.71 1.75
N VAL A 95 10.97 3.83 2.03
CA VAL A 95 9.53 3.95 1.92
C VAL A 95 9.17 4.84 0.74
N TYR A 96 8.38 4.30 -0.18
CA TYR A 96 7.91 5.00 -1.37
C TYR A 96 6.42 5.28 -1.24
N ASN A 97 6.01 6.52 -1.39
CA ASN A 97 4.59 6.87 -1.46
C ASN A 97 4.13 6.78 -2.92
N MET A 98 3.59 5.64 -3.30
CA MET A 98 3.20 5.37 -4.69
C MET A 98 1.98 6.18 -5.12
N MET A 99 1.15 6.63 -4.18
CA MET A 99 -0.03 7.43 -4.51
C MET A 99 0.28 8.89 -4.80
N GLU A 100 1.50 9.34 -4.52
CA GLU A 100 1.93 10.70 -4.80
C GLU A 100 1.81 11.04 -6.28
N ALA A 101 2.10 10.09 -7.16
CA ALA A 101 1.96 10.26 -8.61
C ALA A 101 0.50 10.31 -9.08
N PHE A 102 -0.45 9.95 -8.22
CA PHE A 102 -1.87 9.88 -8.54
C PHE A 102 -2.68 10.81 -7.66
N SER A 103 -2.20 12.05 -7.49
CA SER A 103 -2.76 13.00 -6.52
C SER A 103 -4.22 13.38 -6.77
N TYR A 104 -4.72 13.21 -8.00
CA TYR A 104 -6.13 13.48 -8.31
C TYR A 104 -7.07 12.38 -7.87
N TYR A 105 -6.53 11.27 -7.37
CA TYR A 105 -7.33 10.15 -6.90
C TYR A 105 -7.12 9.98 -5.41
N LYS A 106 -8.20 9.76 -4.67
CA LYS A 106 -8.10 9.58 -3.23
C LYS A 106 -7.41 8.26 -2.91
N ASP A 107 -7.73 7.20 -3.64
CA ASP A 107 -7.23 5.86 -3.38
C ASP A 107 -7.09 5.06 -4.67
N VAL A 108 -6.57 3.84 -4.56
CA VAL A 108 -6.35 2.97 -5.73
C VAL A 108 -7.67 2.59 -6.39
N ASN A 109 -8.72 2.40 -5.60
CA ASN A 109 -10.04 2.07 -6.14
C ASN A 109 -10.56 3.21 -7.02
N ASP A 110 -10.40 4.46 -6.59
CA ASP A 110 -10.79 5.61 -7.40
C ASP A 110 -9.93 5.73 -8.67
N LEU A 111 -8.66 5.37 -8.59
CA LEU A 111 -7.78 5.32 -9.76
C LEU A 111 -8.32 4.32 -10.80
N LEU A 112 -8.71 3.12 -10.37
CA LEU A 112 -9.28 2.11 -11.26
C LEU A 112 -10.56 2.61 -11.92
N ARG A 113 -11.41 3.26 -11.13
CA ARG A 113 -12.70 3.78 -11.59
C ARG A 113 -12.58 5.10 -12.34
N ASP A 114 -11.38 5.66 -12.42
CA ASP A 114 -11.09 6.97 -13.00
C ASP A 114 -11.95 8.09 -12.39
N LYS A 115 -12.13 8.03 -11.07
CA LYS A 115 -12.88 9.03 -10.31
C LYS A 115 -11.94 10.05 -9.72
N LYS A 116 -11.62 11.06 -10.52
CA LYS A 116 -10.77 12.16 -10.09
C LYS A 116 -11.53 13.05 -9.11
N ARG A 117 -10.83 13.51 -8.09
CA ARG A 117 -11.36 14.52 -7.18
C ARG A 117 -10.88 15.90 -7.61
N MET A 118 -11.68 16.92 -7.30
CA MET A 118 -11.26 18.29 -7.54
C MET A 118 -10.09 18.64 -6.62
N PRO A 119 -9.08 19.32 -7.16
CA PRO A 119 -7.95 19.77 -6.34
C PRO A 119 -8.35 20.81 -5.32
#